data_d39a48c8c6aa7d9dc808c2a260e097f2
#
_entry.id   d39a48c8c6aa7d9dc808c2a260e097f2
#
_cell.length_a   1.000
_cell.length_b   1.000
_cell.length_c   1.000
_cell.angle_alpha   90.00
_cell.angle_beta   90.00
_cell.angle_gamma   90.00
#
_symmetry.space_group_name_H-M   'P 1'
#
loop_
_entity.id
_entity.type
_entity.pdbx_description
1 polymer ?
#
loop_
_entity_poly.entity_id
_entity_poly.type
_entity_poly.pdbx_seq_one_letter_code
_entity_poly.pdbx_strand_id
1 'polypeptide(L)'
;QYYDPEAKQFLADRYITGTCPRCQNERAYGDQCESCGSTLNPTDLIHPKSAISGATPELRKTKHWYLPLDKHEPFLKQWILEDHKEWKSNVYGQCKSWLDGGLQPRAVSRDLDWGIPVPVEGAEGKVLYVWFDAPIGYISNTKELLPDSWEKWWKSEDTRLLHFIGKDNIVFHCIVFPAMRSEEHTS
;
A
#
# COMPACT_ATOMS: atom_id res chain seq x y z
N GLN A 1 -1.53 7.29 15.25
CA GLN A 1 -2.51 6.30 14.79
C GLN A 1 -3.51 6.01 15.92
N TYR A 2 -4.74 5.65 15.58
CA TYR A 2 -5.74 5.23 16.56
C TYR A 2 -5.41 3.85 17.13
N TYR A 3 -5.60 3.71 18.43
CA TYR A 3 -5.40 2.49 19.21
C TYR A 3 -6.70 2.15 19.93
N ASP A 4 -7.08 0.89 19.87
CA ASP A 4 -8.24 0.35 20.59
C ASP A 4 -7.79 -0.13 21.97
N PRO A 5 -8.23 0.50 23.07
CA PRO A 5 -7.79 0.11 24.41
C PRO A 5 -8.39 -1.23 24.89
N GLU A 6 -9.55 -1.64 24.36
CA GLU A 6 -10.20 -2.91 24.71
C GLU A 6 -9.60 -4.06 23.91
N ALA A 7 -9.46 -3.90 22.57
CA ALA A 7 -8.83 -4.88 21.71
C ALA A 7 -7.29 -4.87 21.82
N LYS A 8 -6.70 -3.89 22.50
CA LYS A 8 -5.26 -3.71 22.75
C LYS A 8 -4.42 -3.71 21.48
N GLN A 9 -4.93 -3.11 20.39
CA GLN A 9 -4.24 -3.05 19.11
C GLN A 9 -4.43 -1.71 18.41
N PHE A 10 -3.49 -1.36 17.52
CA PHE A 10 -3.64 -0.25 16.60
C PHE A 10 -4.68 -0.59 15.53
N LEU A 11 -5.46 0.41 15.14
CA LEU A 11 -6.52 0.25 14.15
C LEU A 11 -6.03 0.69 12.77
N ALA A 12 -6.27 -0.15 11.77
CA ALA A 12 -6.25 0.30 10.38
C ALA A 12 -7.44 1.24 10.12
N ASP A 13 -7.29 2.15 9.17
CA ASP A 13 -8.28 3.19 8.90
C ASP A 13 -9.70 2.62 8.67
N ARG A 14 -9.78 1.47 8.03
CA ARG A 14 -11.05 0.75 7.77
C ARG A 14 -11.71 0.17 9.02
N TYR A 15 -10.96 0.00 10.10
CA TYR A 15 -11.49 -0.45 11.39
C TYR A 15 -11.91 0.70 12.32
N ILE A 16 -11.95 1.91 11.80
CA ILE A 16 -12.47 3.08 12.50
C ILE A 16 -13.75 3.52 11.79
N THR A 17 -14.82 3.65 12.55
CA THR A 17 -16.13 4.10 12.06
C THR A 17 -16.55 5.34 12.81
N GLY A 18 -17.38 6.18 12.19
CA GLY A 18 -17.90 7.38 12.84
C GLY A 18 -18.80 8.16 11.91
N THR A 19 -19.17 9.38 12.32
CA THR A 19 -20.02 10.25 11.51
C THR A 19 -19.19 11.03 10.50
N CYS A 20 -19.59 10.95 9.23
CA CYS A 20 -18.96 11.69 8.14
C CYS A 20 -19.16 13.20 8.34
N PRO A 21 -18.10 14.04 8.34
CA PRO A 21 -18.24 15.48 8.50
C PRO A 21 -18.94 16.17 7.32
N ARG A 22 -18.99 15.51 6.14
CA ARG A 22 -19.57 16.09 4.93
C ARG A 22 -21.06 15.82 4.74
N CYS A 23 -21.49 14.57 4.96
CA CYS A 23 -22.88 14.17 4.69
C CYS A 23 -23.63 13.66 5.93
N GLN A 24 -23.01 13.68 7.10
CA GLN A 24 -23.58 13.24 8.38
C GLN A 24 -23.98 11.75 8.41
N ASN A 25 -23.46 10.94 7.49
CA ASN A 25 -23.64 9.50 7.57
C ASN A 25 -22.93 8.96 8.82
N GLU A 26 -23.68 8.34 9.72
CA GLU A 26 -23.18 7.85 11.03
C GLU A 26 -22.31 6.58 10.91
N ARG A 27 -22.20 5.99 9.72
CA ARG A 27 -21.44 4.76 9.46
C ARG A 27 -20.35 4.97 8.40
N ALA A 28 -19.69 6.11 8.41
CA ALA A 28 -18.53 6.32 7.55
C ALA A 28 -17.32 5.58 8.10
N TYR A 29 -16.48 5.06 7.21
CA TYR A 29 -15.19 4.49 7.57
C TYR A 29 -14.09 5.55 7.60
N GLY A 30 -12.99 5.27 8.29
CA GLY A 30 -11.88 6.20 8.45
C GLY A 30 -11.14 6.55 7.16
N ASP A 31 -11.24 5.72 6.14
CA ASP A 31 -10.64 5.94 4.83
C ASP A 31 -11.61 6.58 3.83
N GLN A 32 -12.92 6.32 3.99
CA GLN A 32 -13.92 6.73 2.99
C GLN A 32 -15.32 6.72 3.57
N CYS A 33 -16.16 7.64 3.12
CA CYS A 33 -17.60 7.59 3.36
C CYS A 33 -18.30 6.90 2.19
N GLU A 34 -18.92 5.75 2.43
CA GLU A 34 -19.63 4.98 1.39
C GLU A 34 -20.91 5.66 0.89
N SER A 35 -21.48 6.58 1.67
CA SER A 35 -22.70 7.29 1.31
C SER A 35 -22.44 8.43 0.31
N CYS A 36 -21.41 9.24 0.54
CA CYS A 36 -21.11 10.39 -0.34
C CYS A 36 -19.82 10.22 -1.17
N GLY A 37 -19.12 9.08 -1.04
CA GLY A 37 -17.90 8.77 -1.79
C GLY A 37 -16.66 9.59 -1.40
N SER A 38 -16.76 10.41 -0.35
CA SER A 38 -15.62 11.27 0.06
C SER A 38 -14.53 10.44 0.70
N THR A 39 -13.28 10.66 0.27
CA THR A 39 -12.10 10.22 0.99
C THR A 39 -11.98 10.97 2.30
N LEU A 40 -11.64 10.26 3.37
CA LEU A 40 -11.52 10.78 4.72
C LEU A 40 -10.16 10.37 5.31
N ASN A 41 -9.72 11.11 6.31
CA ASN A 41 -8.74 10.60 7.26
C ASN A 41 -9.49 10.12 8.51
N PRO A 42 -9.00 9.11 9.22
CA PRO A 42 -9.66 8.64 10.45
C PRO A 42 -9.92 9.74 11.49
N THR A 43 -9.05 10.75 11.52
CA THR A 43 -9.15 11.90 12.41
C THR A 43 -10.24 12.90 12.01
N ASP A 44 -10.78 12.81 10.81
CA ASP A 44 -11.85 13.69 10.33
C ASP A 44 -13.23 13.22 10.81
N LEU A 45 -13.35 11.96 11.20
CA LEU A 45 -14.60 11.39 11.68
C LEU A 45 -15.06 12.03 12.97
N ILE A 46 -16.35 12.35 13.05
CA ILE A 46 -17.01 12.81 14.26
C ILE A 46 -17.40 11.57 15.08
N HIS A 47 -17.04 11.56 16.36
CA HIS A 47 -17.28 10.45 17.29
C HIS A 47 -16.73 9.11 16.78
N PRO A 48 -15.42 9.02 16.54
CA PRO A 48 -14.82 7.77 16.03
C PRO A 48 -14.99 6.62 17.03
N LYS A 49 -15.25 5.43 16.49
CA LYS A 49 -15.38 4.18 17.24
C LYS A 49 -14.56 3.08 16.57
N SER A 50 -14.04 2.18 17.37
CA SER A 50 -13.46 0.94 16.87
C SER A 50 -14.56 0.04 16.28
N ALA A 51 -14.37 -0.42 15.06
CA ALA A 51 -15.25 -1.43 14.45
C ALA A 51 -15.03 -2.83 15.08
N ILE A 52 -13.97 -3.02 15.87
CA ILE A 52 -13.62 -4.29 16.50
C ILE A 52 -14.34 -4.43 17.84
N SER A 53 -14.15 -3.48 18.76
CA SER A 53 -14.70 -3.54 20.12
C SER A 53 -15.89 -2.60 20.35
N GLY A 54 -16.09 -1.60 19.50
CA GLY A 54 -17.05 -0.52 19.71
C GLY A 54 -16.55 0.59 20.65
N ALA A 55 -15.37 0.42 21.25
CA ALA A 55 -14.77 1.42 22.15
C ALA A 55 -14.38 2.69 21.40
N THR A 56 -14.27 3.79 22.13
CA THR A 56 -13.68 5.03 21.60
C THR A 56 -12.17 4.87 21.51
N PRO A 57 -11.59 4.94 20.30
CA PRO A 57 -10.16 4.73 20.12
C PRO A 57 -9.36 5.96 20.60
N GLU A 58 -8.14 5.71 21.03
CA GLU A 58 -7.19 6.72 21.51
C GLU A 58 -6.12 6.98 20.46
N LEU A 59 -5.71 8.25 20.30
CA LEU A 59 -4.55 8.59 19.47
C LEU A 59 -3.26 8.28 20.23
N ARG A 60 -2.46 7.36 19.68
CA ARG A 60 -1.14 7.00 20.21
C ARG A 60 -0.06 7.23 19.15
N LYS A 61 1.14 7.60 19.62
CA LYS A 61 2.31 7.70 18.74
C LYS A 61 2.81 6.30 18.41
N THR A 62 3.13 6.08 17.14
CA THR A 62 3.80 4.87 16.66
C THR A 62 4.84 5.25 15.63
N LYS A 63 5.83 4.37 15.42
CA LYS A 63 6.90 4.54 14.44
C LYS A 63 6.67 3.55 13.29
N HIS A 64 6.76 4.03 12.05
CA HIS A 64 6.66 3.20 10.87
C HIS A 64 7.83 3.46 9.92
N TRP A 65 8.13 2.47 9.09
CA TRP A 65 9.04 2.60 7.96
C TRP A 65 8.24 2.90 6.70
N TYR A 66 8.84 3.68 5.81
CA TYR A 66 8.17 4.17 4.61
C TYR A 66 9.00 3.87 3.37
N LEU A 67 8.35 3.38 2.32
CA LEU A 67 8.90 3.42 0.96
C LEU A 67 8.76 4.86 0.45
N PRO A 68 9.86 5.53 0.07
CA PRO A 68 9.84 6.92 -0.36
C PRO A 68 9.40 7.04 -1.83
N LEU A 69 8.12 6.74 -2.13
CA LEU A 69 7.59 6.77 -3.50
C LEU A 69 7.76 8.12 -4.19
N ASP A 70 7.77 9.21 -3.44
CA ASP A 70 8.04 10.56 -3.93
C ASP A 70 9.41 10.67 -4.60
N LYS A 71 10.42 9.97 -4.08
CA LYS A 71 11.76 9.93 -4.69
C LYS A 71 11.80 9.12 -5.99
N HIS A 72 10.91 8.16 -6.15
CA HIS A 72 10.80 7.34 -7.37
C HIS A 72 9.92 7.97 -8.45
N GLU A 73 9.25 9.08 -8.16
CA GLU A 73 8.31 9.72 -9.08
C GLU A 73 8.93 10.11 -10.43
N PRO A 74 10.15 10.69 -10.51
CA PRO A 74 10.79 11.01 -11.79
C PRO A 74 11.00 9.76 -12.66
N PHE A 75 11.51 8.69 -12.07
CA PHE A 75 11.68 7.40 -12.75
C PHE A 75 10.35 6.85 -13.24
N LEU A 76 9.32 6.82 -12.39
CA LEU A 76 8.01 6.29 -12.72
C LEU A 76 7.29 7.12 -13.79
N LYS A 77 7.47 8.44 -13.79
CA LYS A 77 6.96 9.32 -14.85
C LYS A 77 7.59 8.99 -16.20
N GLN A 78 8.90 8.87 -16.26
CA GLN A 78 9.59 8.49 -17.48
C GLN A 78 9.12 7.10 -17.95
N TRP A 79 9.19 6.11 -17.07
CA TRP A 79 8.87 4.74 -17.40
C TRP A 79 7.41 4.52 -17.84
N ILE A 80 6.44 5.13 -17.14
CA ILE A 80 5.02 4.93 -17.44
C ILE A 80 4.56 5.86 -18.57
N LEU A 81 4.88 7.17 -18.48
CA LEU A 81 4.27 8.16 -19.34
C LEU A 81 5.00 8.30 -20.69
N GLU A 82 6.29 7.94 -20.76
CA GLU A 82 7.07 8.03 -21.98
C GLU A 82 7.35 6.65 -22.60
N ASP A 83 7.79 5.68 -21.80
CA ASP A 83 8.29 4.41 -22.32
C ASP A 83 7.17 3.35 -22.50
N HIS A 84 6.00 3.53 -21.86
CA HIS A 84 4.90 2.55 -21.88
C HIS A 84 3.54 3.16 -22.27
N LYS A 85 3.55 4.02 -23.26
CA LYS A 85 2.32 4.64 -23.83
C LYS A 85 1.36 3.62 -24.48
N GLU A 86 1.86 2.44 -24.80
CA GLU A 86 1.09 1.33 -25.40
C GLU A 86 0.20 0.60 -24.38
N TRP A 87 0.33 0.88 -23.09
CA TRP A 87 -0.53 0.26 -22.10
C TRP A 87 -2.01 0.58 -22.33
N LYS A 88 -2.89 -0.31 -21.89
CA LYS A 88 -4.34 -0.09 -21.98
C LYS A 88 -4.72 1.27 -21.38
N SER A 89 -5.61 1.99 -22.05
CA SER A 89 -5.99 3.37 -21.69
C SER A 89 -6.45 3.53 -20.23
N ASN A 90 -7.16 2.53 -19.69
CA ASN A 90 -7.59 2.55 -18.28
C ASN A 90 -6.41 2.40 -17.32
N VAL A 91 -5.41 1.58 -17.65
CA VAL A 91 -4.19 1.40 -16.84
C VAL A 91 -3.36 2.67 -16.88
N TYR A 92 -3.05 3.15 -18.10
CA TYR A 92 -2.28 4.39 -18.29
C TYR A 92 -2.94 5.60 -17.61
N GLY A 93 -4.25 5.77 -17.80
CA GLY A 93 -5.00 6.89 -17.23
C GLY A 93 -5.02 6.88 -15.71
N GLN A 94 -5.15 5.70 -15.09
CA GLN A 94 -5.10 5.57 -13.62
C GLN A 94 -3.70 5.88 -13.08
N CYS A 95 -2.65 5.35 -13.70
CA CYS A 95 -1.26 5.65 -13.30
C CYS A 95 -0.95 7.14 -13.46
N LYS A 96 -1.34 7.74 -14.61
CA LYS A 96 -1.17 9.16 -14.85
C LYS A 96 -1.86 10.02 -13.79
N SER A 97 -3.10 9.70 -13.42
CA SER A 97 -3.83 10.42 -12.37
C SER A 97 -3.11 10.41 -11.03
N TRP A 98 -2.48 9.29 -10.67
CA TRP A 98 -1.68 9.19 -9.46
C TRP A 98 -0.40 10.02 -9.52
N LEU A 99 0.31 9.98 -10.65
CA LEU A 99 1.54 10.73 -10.86
C LEU A 99 1.29 12.24 -10.94
N ASP A 100 0.18 12.66 -11.54
CA ASP A 100 -0.23 14.08 -11.60
C ASP A 100 -0.60 14.61 -10.19
N GLY A 101 -1.16 13.76 -9.33
CA GLY A 101 -1.48 14.09 -7.94
C GLY A 101 -0.26 14.20 -7.01
N GLY A 102 0.91 13.76 -7.47
CA GLY A 102 2.15 13.67 -6.69
C GLY A 102 2.17 12.45 -5.75
N LEU A 103 3.23 11.67 -5.87
CA LEU A 103 3.39 10.48 -5.02
C LEU A 103 3.83 10.87 -3.61
N GLN A 104 3.33 10.13 -2.62
CA GLN A 104 3.66 10.33 -1.22
C GLN A 104 4.37 9.09 -0.65
N PRO A 105 5.27 9.24 0.34
CA PRO A 105 5.87 8.11 1.04
C PRO A 105 4.79 7.16 1.57
N ARG A 106 4.98 5.85 1.37
CA ARG A 106 4.00 4.83 1.74
C ARG A 106 4.51 3.97 2.88
N ALA A 107 3.74 3.89 3.98
CA ALA A 107 4.09 3.07 5.12
C ALA A 107 4.10 1.58 4.75
N VAL A 108 5.23 0.90 5.01
CA VAL A 108 5.46 -0.52 4.69
C VAL A 108 5.45 -1.42 5.92
N SER A 109 5.27 -0.85 7.10
CA SER A 109 5.13 -1.59 8.36
C SER A 109 3.75 -1.39 8.99
N ARG A 110 3.38 -2.33 9.86
CA ARG A 110 2.11 -2.28 10.62
C ARG A 110 2.34 -2.72 12.06
N ASP A 111 1.52 -2.20 12.97
CA ASP A 111 1.40 -2.64 14.36
C ASP A 111 0.40 -3.79 14.43
N LEU A 112 0.85 -4.99 14.19
CA LEU A 112 0.03 -6.21 14.22
C LEU A 112 0.83 -7.34 14.87
N ASP A 113 0.13 -8.26 15.51
CA ASP A 113 0.73 -9.43 16.17
C ASP A 113 1.03 -10.57 15.19
N TRP A 114 0.44 -10.53 14.00
CA TRP A 114 0.60 -11.55 12.98
C TRP A 114 1.12 -10.96 11.67
N GLY A 115 2.12 -11.59 11.08
CA GLY A 115 2.74 -11.20 9.83
C GLY A 115 4.23 -11.48 9.80
N ILE A 116 4.90 -11.05 8.74
CA ILE A 116 6.36 -11.14 8.61
C ILE A 116 6.99 -10.01 9.43
N PRO A 117 7.82 -10.32 10.44
CA PRO A 117 8.50 -9.29 11.22
C PRO A 117 9.34 -8.36 10.33
N VAL A 118 9.33 -7.07 10.64
CA VAL A 118 10.18 -6.09 9.95
C VAL A 118 11.65 -6.40 10.31
N PRO A 119 12.53 -6.72 9.33
CA PRO A 119 13.86 -7.26 9.58
C PRO A 119 14.91 -6.15 9.81
N VAL A 120 14.58 -5.15 10.65
CA VAL A 120 15.51 -4.06 10.98
C VAL A 120 15.50 -3.78 12.47
N GLU A 121 16.61 -3.27 13.00
CA GLU A 121 16.76 -2.91 14.40
C GLU A 121 15.75 -1.83 14.82
N GLY A 122 15.17 -1.96 16.01
CA GLY A 122 14.16 -1.04 16.55
C GLY A 122 12.77 -1.22 15.93
N ALA A 123 12.51 -2.36 15.29
CA ALA A 123 11.22 -2.71 14.69
C ALA A 123 10.45 -3.79 15.48
N GLU A 124 10.76 -3.97 16.76
CA GLU A 124 10.11 -4.94 17.61
C GLU A 124 8.59 -4.69 17.65
N GLY A 125 7.80 -5.76 17.51
CA GLY A 125 6.33 -5.66 17.44
C GLY A 125 5.77 -5.05 16.15
N LYS A 126 6.59 -4.94 15.11
CA LYS A 126 6.18 -4.49 13.77
C LYS A 126 6.26 -5.63 12.77
N VAL A 127 5.29 -5.65 11.87
CA VAL A 127 5.26 -6.58 10.74
C VAL A 127 5.22 -5.81 9.43
N LEU A 128 5.67 -6.45 8.36
CA LEU A 128 5.55 -5.90 7.02
C LEU A 128 4.09 -5.79 6.62
N TYR A 129 3.77 -4.72 5.90
CA TYR A 129 2.46 -4.58 5.28
C TYR A 129 2.30 -5.62 4.17
N VAL A 130 1.26 -6.43 4.26
CA VAL A 130 1.05 -7.59 3.36
C VAL A 130 1.17 -7.26 1.86
N TRP A 131 0.72 -6.09 1.42
CA TRP A 131 0.88 -5.68 0.03
C TRP A 131 2.30 -5.23 -0.33
N PHE A 132 3.15 -5.01 0.65
CA PHE A 132 4.56 -4.71 0.41
C PHE A 132 5.38 -5.99 0.19
N ASP A 133 5.13 -7.04 0.95
CA ASP A 133 5.86 -8.30 0.81
C ASP A 133 5.22 -9.26 -0.21
N ALA A 134 3.90 -9.16 -0.46
CA ALA A 134 3.18 -10.06 -1.38
C ALA A 134 3.83 -10.22 -2.78
N PRO A 135 4.36 -9.18 -3.43
CA PRO A 135 4.98 -9.32 -4.76
C PRO A 135 6.21 -10.24 -4.80
N ILE A 136 6.89 -10.45 -3.67
CA ILE A 136 8.01 -11.41 -3.61
C ILE A 136 7.55 -12.83 -3.97
N GLY A 137 6.26 -13.11 -3.74
CA GLY A 137 5.64 -14.39 -4.11
C GLY A 137 5.78 -14.73 -5.60
N TYR A 138 5.73 -13.74 -6.48
CA TYR A 138 5.95 -13.96 -7.92
C TYR A 138 7.36 -14.52 -8.19
N ILE A 139 8.35 -13.93 -7.54
CA ILE A 139 9.75 -14.34 -7.65
C ILE A 139 9.95 -15.69 -6.96
N SER A 140 9.43 -15.85 -5.74
CA SER A 140 9.56 -17.09 -4.96
C SER A 140 8.97 -18.29 -5.67
N ASN A 141 7.77 -18.15 -6.27
CA ASN A 141 7.13 -19.22 -7.03
C ASN A 141 7.95 -19.62 -8.26
N THR A 142 8.54 -18.64 -8.94
CA THR A 142 9.43 -18.92 -10.08
C THR A 142 10.68 -19.65 -9.62
N LYS A 143 11.27 -19.22 -8.50
CA LYS A 143 12.46 -19.84 -7.91
C LYS A 143 12.20 -21.26 -7.42
N GLU A 144 11.04 -21.51 -6.83
CA GLU A 144 10.64 -22.85 -6.41
C GLU A 144 10.47 -23.79 -7.59
N LEU A 145 9.83 -23.32 -8.67
CA LEU A 145 9.61 -24.11 -9.88
C LEU A 145 10.89 -24.32 -10.69
N LEU A 146 11.76 -23.32 -10.77
CA LEU A 146 12.95 -23.29 -11.63
C LEU A 146 14.20 -22.86 -10.81
N PRO A 147 14.64 -23.67 -9.82
CA PRO A 147 15.68 -23.27 -8.85
C PRO A 147 17.00 -22.86 -9.51
N ASP A 148 17.39 -23.50 -10.59
CA ASP A 148 18.66 -23.28 -11.27
C ASP A 148 18.62 -22.19 -12.37
N SER A 149 17.43 -21.69 -12.70
CA SER A 149 17.24 -20.77 -13.84
C SER A 149 16.28 -19.61 -13.60
N TRP A 150 15.74 -19.46 -12.39
CA TRP A 150 14.76 -18.41 -12.06
C TRP A 150 15.28 -16.98 -12.37
N GLU A 151 16.58 -16.74 -12.18
CA GLU A 151 17.19 -15.44 -12.44
C GLU A 151 17.10 -15.04 -13.91
N LYS A 152 17.22 -16.00 -14.82
CA LYS A 152 17.03 -15.78 -16.26
C LYS A 152 15.65 -15.17 -16.57
N TRP A 153 14.63 -15.58 -15.83
CA TRP A 153 13.25 -15.09 -16.02
C TRP A 153 12.99 -13.72 -15.37
N TRP A 154 13.76 -13.36 -14.36
CA TRP A 154 13.54 -12.12 -13.60
C TRP A 154 14.57 -11.03 -13.85
N LYS A 155 15.76 -11.37 -14.32
CA LYS A 155 16.89 -10.43 -14.48
C LYS A 155 17.33 -10.25 -15.95
N SER A 156 16.86 -11.05 -16.91
CA SER A 156 17.24 -10.91 -18.32
C SER A 156 16.48 -9.74 -18.96
N GLU A 157 17.17 -8.95 -19.76
CA GLU A 157 16.60 -7.85 -20.54
C GLU A 157 15.54 -8.33 -21.57
N ASP A 158 15.65 -9.59 -22.04
CA ASP A 158 14.72 -10.18 -22.98
C ASP A 158 13.42 -10.67 -22.33
N THR A 159 13.30 -10.57 -21.00
CA THR A 159 12.12 -11.06 -20.29
C THR A 159 11.04 -9.98 -20.22
N ARG A 160 9.81 -10.37 -20.56
CA ARG A 160 8.63 -9.53 -20.44
C ARG A 160 7.69 -10.10 -19.38
N LEU A 161 7.38 -9.28 -18.36
CA LEU A 161 6.43 -9.61 -17.30
C LEU A 161 5.05 -9.06 -17.66
N LEU A 162 4.05 -9.95 -17.75
CA LEU A 162 2.66 -9.59 -18.01
C LEU A 162 1.80 -9.89 -16.77
N HIS A 163 1.09 -8.88 -16.28
CA HIS A 163 0.18 -9.00 -15.16
C HIS A 163 -1.29 -9.06 -15.62
N PHE A 164 -2.01 -10.09 -15.18
CA PHE A 164 -3.46 -10.23 -15.34
C PHE A 164 -4.12 -9.95 -13.99
N ILE A 165 -4.56 -8.72 -13.79
CA ILE A 165 -5.00 -8.22 -12.49
C ILE A 165 -6.33 -7.43 -12.59
N GLY A 166 -7.04 -7.35 -11.48
CA GLY A 166 -8.19 -6.45 -11.32
C GLY A 166 -7.75 -4.98 -11.28
N LYS A 167 -8.67 -4.08 -11.64
CA LYS A 167 -8.40 -2.64 -11.68
C LYS A 167 -7.87 -2.07 -10.35
N ASP A 168 -8.28 -2.65 -9.23
CA ASP A 168 -7.91 -2.19 -7.89
C ASP A 168 -6.42 -2.44 -7.57
N ASN A 169 -5.78 -3.32 -8.35
CA ASN A 169 -4.36 -3.65 -8.22
C ASN A 169 -3.44 -2.90 -9.21
N ILE A 170 -3.98 -2.06 -10.08
CA ILE A 170 -3.19 -1.35 -11.09
C ILE A 170 -2.09 -0.50 -10.44
N VAL A 171 -2.46 0.35 -9.50
CA VAL A 171 -1.50 1.26 -8.82
C VAL A 171 -0.40 0.47 -8.13
N PHE A 172 -0.77 -0.63 -7.48
CA PHE A 172 0.21 -1.45 -6.79
C PHE A 172 1.22 -2.09 -7.76
N HIS A 173 0.77 -2.68 -8.86
CA HIS A 173 1.63 -3.36 -9.83
C HIS A 173 2.36 -2.41 -10.78
N CYS A 174 1.79 -1.23 -11.07
CA CYS A 174 2.39 -0.29 -12.02
C CYS A 174 3.20 0.84 -11.37
N ILE A 175 3.02 1.10 -10.08
CA ILE A 175 3.71 2.18 -9.36
C ILE A 175 4.54 1.61 -8.21
N VAL A 176 3.91 0.90 -7.25
CA VAL A 176 4.59 0.45 -6.03
C VAL A 176 5.61 -0.64 -6.34
N PHE A 177 5.21 -1.68 -7.05
CA PHE A 177 6.09 -2.81 -7.36
C PHE A 177 7.30 -2.41 -8.24
N PRO A 178 7.17 -1.60 -9.29
CA PRO A 178 8.33 -1.09 -10.02
C PRO A 178 9.26 -0.22 -9.19
N ALA A 179 8.71 0.63 -8.30
CA ALA A 179 9.53 1.40 -7.37
C ALA A 179 10.35 0.52 -6.43
N MET A 180 9.76 -0.56 -5.90
CA MET A 180 10.48 -1.54 -5.07
C MET A 180 11.60 -2.23 -5.85
N ARG A 181 11.35 -2.57 -7.12
CA ARG A 181 12.34 -3.23 -7.97
C ARG A 181 13.48 -2.31 -8.43
N SER A 182 13.23 -1.00 -8.54
CA SER A 182 14.26 -0.05 -8.94
C SER A 182 15.40 0.07 -7.92
N GLU A 183 15.15 -0.24 -6.65
CA GLU A 183 16.16 -0.29 -5.58
C GLU A 183 17.16 -1.46 -5.75
N GLU A 184 16.76 -2.55 -6.44
CA GLU A 184 17.63 -3.71 -6.67
C GLU A 184 18.83 -3.39 -7.58
N HIS A 185 18.79 -2.30 -8.34
CA HIS A 185 19.82 -1.90 -9.27
C HIS A 185 20.77 -0.83 -8.73
N THR A 186 20.53 -0.34 -7.52
CA THR A 186 21.33 0.73 -6.89
C THR A 186 22.28 0.26 -5.78
N SER A 187 22.37 -1.05 -5.55
CA SER A 187 23.24 -1.69 -4.54
C SER A 187 24.42 -2.43 -5.18
#